data_2a39d2d54dc8c73bbb615f7ed255ec05
#
_entry.id   2a39d2d54dc8c73bbb615f7ed255ec05
#
_cell.length_a   1.000
_cell.length_b   1.000
_cell.length_c   1.000
_cell.angle_alpha   90.00
_cell.angle_beta   90.00
_cell.angle_gamma   90.00
#
_symmetry.space_group_name_H-M   'P 1'
#
loop_
_entity.id
_entity.type
_entity.pdbx_description
1 polymer ?
#
loop_
_entity_poly.entity_id
_entity_poly.type
_entity_poly.pdbx_seq_one_letter_code
_entity_poly.pdbx_strand_id
1 'polypeptide(L)'
;MLTERVAQFRDQTSRYLDGKLTETEFLPLRLQNGLYVQRLAPMLRVAIPYGLLSSQQLRKLAFIARHYDKGYGHITTRQNIQFNWPQLEDAPDILAHLAEVEMHAIQTSGNCIRNTTTDQFAGVAVDELEDSRPYCEIIRQWSTFHPEFAYLPRKFKIAVCGTAVDQAATQVHDIGVYLVSGPEQQVGFRILAGGGLGRTPVIGQEIFPFVEKKHLLTALEAILRIYNRQGRRDNKYKARIKILVKEMGIEAFKTKVIEEWQRIKDGPQTLTEKEIERCKSFFIELPYTATQDNPDTLTEALQKEPLFLNWYRRNVKQHKRPGYAIATIALKETGTAPGDVTDVQLEHIADLSDEYSFGEARVSHRQNVVLADVAQEELYALWQQLRNQSLASENLELLTDMICCPGGDFCALANAKSIPIAESIQREFSNHDQLLDIGEITLNISGCMNACGHHHVGNIGILGVDKKGEEFYQISLGGSSKNEASLAKVLGPAFAEEEIPFVIRKIIAVYKDNRIDGEKFLGTYQRIGLEPFKDKIYAKAD
;
A
#
# COMPACT_ATOMS: atom_id res chain seq x y z
N MET A 1 8.46 -20.89 17.08
CA MET A 1 7.87 -20.88 15.72
C MET A 1 8.76 -20.12 14.71
N LEU A 2 9.08 -18.81 14.87
CA LEU A 2 9.91 -18.09 13.87
C LEU A 2 11.32 -18.66 13.77
N THR A 3 11.98 -18.95 14.89
CA THR A 3 13.33 -19.56 14.94
C THR A 3 13.38 -20.93 14.26
N GLU A 4 12.38 -21.77 14.48
CA GLU A 4 12.25 -23.09 13.82
C GLU A 4 12.06 -22.91 12.30
N ARG A 5 11.27 -21.91 11.90
CA ARG A 5 11.08 -21.59 10.49
C ARG A 5 12.37 -21.13 9.82
N VAL A 6 13.18 -20.32 10.50
CA VAL A 6 14.49 -19.91 10.03
C VAL A 6 15.41 -21.11 9.86
N ALA A 7 15.48 -22.00 10.86
CA ALA A 7 16.31 -23.21 10.79
C ALA A 7 15.88 -24.13 9.63
N GLN A 8 14.58 -24.31 9.42
CA GLN A 8 14.05 -25.06 8.28
C GLN A 8 14.44 -24.45 6.94
N PHE A 9 14.32 -23.12 6.81
CA PHE A 9 14.66 -22.45 5.56
C PHE A 9 16.17 -22.45 5.30
N ARG A 10 16.99 -22.37 6.34
CA ARG A 10 18.45 -22.52 6.24
C ARG A 10 18.85 -23.88 5.68
N ASP A 11 18.26 -24.98 6.19
CA ASP A 11 18.49 -26.32 5.64
C ASP A 11 18.05 -26.41 4.16
N GLN A 12 16.88 -25.86 3.83
CA GLN A 12 16.37 -25.85 2.45
C GLN A 12 17.28 -25.06 1.49
N THR A 13 17.78 -23.91 1.93
CA THR A 13 18.69 -23.06 1.15
C THR A 13 20.04 -23.76 0.96
N SER A 14 20.61 -24.36 2.01
CA SER A 14 21.84 -25.13 1.91
C SER A 14 21.72 -26.29 0.92
N ARG A 15 20.63 -27.05 0.98
CA ARG A 15 20.40 -28.16 0.03
C ARG A 15 20.28 -27.68 -1.42
N TYR A 16 19.66 -26.52 -1.63
CA TYR A 16 19.56 -25.93 -2.97
C TYR A 16 20.94 -25.51 -3.49
N LEU A 17 21.75 -24.84 -2.67
CA LEU A 17 23.11 -24.41 -3.02
C LEU A 17 24.04 -25.60 -3.28
N ASP A 18 23.86 -26.69 -2.51
CA ASP A 18 24.59 -27.97 -2.71
C ASP A 18 24.09 -28.77 -3.94
N GLY A 19 23.11 -28.27 -4.69
CA GLY A 19 22.52 -28.97 -5.82
C GLY A 19 21.65 -30.17 -5.47
N LYS A 20 21.27 -30.32 -4.19
CA LYS A 20 20.37 -31.40 -3.70
C LYS A 20 18.90 -31.12 -3.91
N LEU A 21 18.54 -29.86 -4.20
CA LEU A 21 17.21 -29.43 -4.62
C LEU A 21 17.30 -28.72 -5.97
N THR A 22 16.37 -29.02 -6.84
CA THR A 22 16.19 -28.28 -8.10
C THR A 22 15.51 -26.95 -7.86
N GLU A 23 15.63 -25.99 -8.81
CA GLU A 23 14.87 -24.72 -8.74
C GLU A 23 13.36 -24.93 -8.62
N THR A 24 12.82 -25.96 -9.28
CA THR A 24 11.38 -26.28 -9.22
C THR A 24 10.94 -26.71 -7.84
N GLU A 25 11.77 -27.46 -7.12
CA GLU A 25 11.52 -27.90 -5.74
C GLU A 25 11.75 -26.77 -4.74
N PHE A 26 12.78 -25.94 -4.95
CA PHE A 26 13.11 -24.84 -4.06
C PHE A 26 12.14 -23.64 -4.22
N LEU A 27 11.59 -23.42 -5.41
CA LEU A 27 10.68 -22.31 -5.71
C LEU A 27 9.51 -22.15 -4.71
N PRO A 28 8.69 -23.16 -4.40
CA PRO A 28 7.60 -23.03 -3.42
C PRO A 28 8.14 -22.74 -2.01
N LEU A 29 9.30 -23.29 -1.63
CA LEU A 29 9.90 -23.12 -0.32
C LEU A 29 10.36 -21.68 -0.10
N ARG A 30 11.11 -21.12 -1.06
CA ARG A 30 11.58 -19.72 -0.97
C ARG A 30 10.42 -18.72 -1.06
N LEU A 31 9.39 -19.00 -1.87
CA LEU A 31 8.21 -18.12 -1.94
C LEU A 31 7.41 -18.09 -0.63
N GLN A 32 7.38 -19.16 0.15
CA GLN A 32 6.77 -19.16 1.47
C GLN A 32 7.49 -18.23 2.46
N ASN A 33 8.76 -17.93 2.21
CA ASN A 33 9.62 -17.07 3.02
C ASN A 33 9.86 -15.69 2.38
N GLY A 34 9.02 -15.25 1.45
CA GLY A 34 9.08 -13.91 0.87
C GLY A 34 10.19 -13.68 -0.13
N LEU A 35 10.96 -14.72 -0.49
CA LEU A 35 12.13 -14.59 -1.34
C LEU A 35 11.79 -14.83 -2.83
N TYR A 36 12.14 -13.84 -3.65
CA TYR A 36 12.06 -13.89 -5.10
C TYR A 36 13.46 -13.89 -5.71
N VAL A 37 13.66 -14.62 -6.78
CA VAL A 37 14.83 -14.45 -7.63
C VAL A 37 14.44 -13.49 -8.75
N GLN A 38 15.07 -12.34 -8.80
CA GLN A 38 14.85 -11.27 -9.77
C GLN A 38 15.95 -11.27 -10.84
N ARG A 39 15.94 -10.27 -11.74
CA ARG A 39 16.87 -10.21 -12.87
C ARG A 39 18.33 -10.01 -12.44
N LEU A 40 18.58 -9.15 -11.45
CA LEU A 40 19.91 -8.72 -11.04
C LEU A 40 20.37 -9.38 -9.72
N ALA A 41 19.44 -9.58 -8.79
CA ALA A 41 19.69 -10.18 -7.48
C ALA A 41 18.40 -10.78 -6.92
N PRO A 42 18.45 -11.64 -5.90
CA PRO A 42 17.29 -12.00 -5.12
C PRO A 42 16.61 -10.76 -4.51
N MET A 43 15.32 -10.84 -4.23
CA MET A 43 14.56 -9.82 -3.52
C MET A 43 13.81 -10.46 -2.36
N LEU A 44 14.03 -9.95 -1.16
CA LEU A 44 13.30 -10.35 0.02
C LEU A 44 12.24 -9.30 0.36
N ARG A 45 10.98 -9.75 0.53
CA ARG A 45 9.90 -8.88 1.00
C ARG A 45 9.52 -9.24 2.42
N VAL A 46 9.66 -8.27 3.32
CA VAL A 46 9.35 -8.39 4.74
C VAL A 46 7.91 -7.97 4.98
N ALA A 47 7.17 -8.76 5.75
CA ALA A 47 5.80 -8.42 6.13
C ALA A 47 5.80 -7.38 7.25
N ILE A 48 4.99 -6.35 7.05
CA ILE A 48 4.64 -5.37 8.08
C ILE A 48 3.12 -5.44 8.24
N PRO A 49 2.61 -6.24 9.19
CA PRO A 49 1.18 -6.42 9.36
C PRO A 49 0.48 -5.08 9.55
N TYR A 50 -0.58 -4.84 8.76
CA TYR A 50 -1.35 -3.57 8.73
C TYR A 50 -0.49 -2.30 8.76
N GLY A 51 0.77 -2.40 8.35
CA GLY A 51 1.71 -1.27 8.24
C GLY A 51 2.37 -0.82 9.53
N LEU A 52 2.13 -1.47 10.68
CA LEU A 52 2.62 -1.05 11.99
C LEU A 52 4.06 -1.51 12.25
N LEU A 53 4.91 -0.60 12.73
CA LEU A 53 6.31 -0.84 13.08
C LEU A 53 6.64 -0.21 14.44
N SER A 54 7.42 -0.93 15.25
CA SER A 54 8.10 -0.34 16.39
C SER A 54 9.45 0.28 15.99
N SER A 55 9.97 1.18 16.83
CA SER A 55 11.32 1.73 16.65
C SER A 55 12.41 0.66 16.60
N GLN A 56 12.28 -0.40 17.39
CA GLN A 56 13.21 -1.55 17.36
C GLN A 56 13.15 -2.29 16.02
N GLN A 57 11.96 -2.46 15.45
CA GLN A 57 11.80 -3.05 14.13
C GLN A 57 12.40 -2.17 13.04
N LEU A 58 12.21 -0.85 13.11
CA LEU A 58 12.84 0.10 12.17
C LEU A 58 14.38 0.02 12.23
N ARG A 59 14.98 -0.01 13.42
CA ARG A 59 16.45 -0.20 13.59
C ARG A 59 16.93 -1.54 13.03
N LYS A 60 16.14 -2.59 13.18
CA LYS A 60 16.48 -3.90 12.60
C LYS A 60 16.41 -3.87 11.07
N LEU A 61 15.43 -3.18 10.49
CA LEU A 61 15.34 -2.99 9.05
C LEU A 61 16.50 -2.14 8.52
N ALA A 62 16.91 -1.09 9.25
CA ALA A 62 18.11 -0.30 8.94
C ALA A 62 19.38 -1.15 8.94
N PHE A 63 19.55 -1.99 9.97
CA PHE A 63 20.66 -2.94 10.05
C PHE A 63 20.70 -3.87 8.84
N ILE A 64 19.56 -4.44 8.45
CA ILE A 64 19.44 -5.33 7.27
C ILE A 64 19.79 -4.57 5.99
N ALA A 65 19.26 -3.36 5.80
CA ALA A 65 19.55 -2.51 4.64
C ALA A 65 21.07 -2.27 4.49
N ARG A 66 21.75 -1.96 5.59
CA ARG A 66 23.19 -1.66 5.64
C ARG A 66 24.06 -2.86 5.38
N HIS A 67 23.76 -4.02 5.97
CA HIS A 67 24.64 -5.17 5.98
C HIS A 67 24.36 -6.19 4.88
N TYR A 68 23.12 -6.27 4.40
CA TYR A 68 22.67 -7.31 3.47
C TYR A 68 22.10 -6.76 2.17
N ASP A 69 21.90 -5.45 2.06
CA ASP A 69 21.41 -4.78 0.87
C ASP A 69 22.36 -3.61 0.49
N LYS A 70 21.93 -2.67 -0.29
CA LYS A 70 22.71 -1.51 -0.73
C LYS A 70 22.44 -0.24 0.09
N GLY A 71 22.13 -0.40 1.37
CA GLY A 71 21.87 0.72 2.29
C GLY A 71 20.48 1.34 2.15
N TYR A 72 19.49 0.65 1.57
CA TYR A 72 18.11 1.15 1.49
C TYR A 72 17.09 0.01 1.45
N GLY A 73 15.84 0.34 1.78
CA GLY A 73 14.68 -0.51 1.57
C GLY A 73 13.60 0.23 0.78
N HIS A 74 12.72 -0.50 0.11
CA HIS A 74 11.61 0.05 -0.66
C HIS A 74 10.27 -0.27 -0.01
N ILE A 75 9.53 0.77 0.40
CA ILE A 75 8.17 0.63 0.93
C ILE A 75 7.20 0.31 -0.22
N THR A 76 6.33 -0.67 -0.01
CA THR A 76 5.42 -1.16 -1.05
C THR A 76 3.99 -0.64 -0.87
N THR A 77 3.20 -0.64 -1.94
CA THR A 77 1.75 -0.35 -1.91
C THR A 77 0.92 -1.34 -1.08
N ARG A 78 1.54 -2.35 -0.49
CA ARG A 78 0.91 -3.33 0.42
C ARG A 78 1.47 -3.22 1.82
N GLN A 79 1.96 -2.04 2.20
CA GLN A 79 2.49 -1.76 3.53
C GLN A 79 3.55 -2.76 3.98
N ASN A 80 4.41 -3.21 3.06
CA ASN A 80 5.58 -4.03 3.34
C ASN A 80 6.83 -3.26 2.99
N ILE A 81 7.99 -3.75 3.42
CA ILE A 81 9.28 -3.31 2.92
C ILE A 81 9.94 -4.42 2.10
N GLN A 82 10.68 -4.08 1.07
CA GLN A 82 11.47 -5.05 0.29
C GLN A 82 12.90 -4.59 0.15
N PHE A 83 13.80 -5.57 0.19
CA PHE A 83 15.22 -5.45 -0.07
C PHE A 83 15.51 -6.09 -1.43
N ASN A 84 16.20 -5.39 -2.32
CA ASN A 84 16.31 -5.78 -3.73
C ASN A 84 17.65 -6.41 -4.10
N TRP A 85 18.62 -6.46 -3.18
CA TRP A 85 20.01 -6.88 -3.43
C TRP A 85 20.58 -7.94 -2.48
N PRO A 86 19.78 -8.60 -1.59
CA PRO A 86 20.37 -9.61 -0.71
C PRO A 86 20.95 -10.76 -1.54
N GLN A 87 21.99 -11.40 -1.03
CA GLN A 87 22.47 -12.66 -1.59
C GLN A 87 21.56 -13.80 -1.15
N LEU A 88 21.49 -14.86 -1.95
CA LEU A 88 20.64 -16.01 -1.62
C LEU A 88 21.13 -16.71 -0.35
N GLU A 89 22.44 -16.80 -0.18
CA GLU A 89 23.13 -17.39 0.96
C GLU A 89 22.77 -16.68 2.27
N ASP A 90 22.60 -15.36 2.22
CA ASP A 90 22.34 -14.50 3.38
C ASP A 90 20.85 -14.48 3.79
N ALA A 91 19.96 -14.94 2.91
CA ALA A 91 18.52 -14.87 3.16
C ALA A 91 18.09 -15.54 4.49
N PRO A 92 18.61 -16.71 4.90
CA PRO A 92 18.31 -17.28 6.21
C PRO A 92 18.80 -16.43 7.39
N ASP A 93 19.93 -15.72 7.25
CA ASP A 93 20.48 -14.84 8.30
C ASP A 93 19.61 -13.58 8.44
N ILE A 94 19.20 -13.01 7.32
CA ILE A 94 18.23 -11.89 7.33
C ILE A 94 16.94 -12.30 8.05
N LEU A 95 16.40 -13.49 7.76
CA LEU A 95 15.21 -13.99 8.45
C LEU A 95 15.46 -14.24 9.94
N ALA A 96 16.68 -14.63 10.35
CA ALA A 96 17.05 -14.77 11.75
C ALA A 96 17.03 -13.41 12.46
N HIS A 97 17.63 -12.38 11.86
CA HIS A 97 17.59 -11.02 12.38
C HIS A 97 16.17 -10.45 12.49
N LEU A 98 15.32 -10.73 11.53
CA LEU A 98 13.90 -10.35 11.59
C LEU A 98 13.19 -11.05 12.76
N ALA A 99 13.49 -12.33 13.00
CA ALA A 99 12.88 -13.10 14.09
C ALA A 99 13.23 -12.56 15.49
N GLU A 100 14.39 -11.89 15.66
CA GLU A 100 14.80 -11.25 16.92
C GLU A 100 13.84 -10.13 17.35
N VAL A 101 13.16 -9.50 16.40
CA VAL A 101 12.19 -8.41 16.61
C VAL A 101 10.75 -8.81 16.20
N GLU A 102 10.47 -10.11 16.22
CA GLU A 102 9.16 -10.71 15.91
C GLU A 102 8.64 -10.38 14.51
N MET A 103 9.54 -10.10 13.56
CA MET A 103 9.22 -9.89 12.16
C MET A 103 9.46 -11.14 11.32
N HIS A 104 8.82 -11.21 10.16
CA HIS A 104 8.95 -12.31 9.21
C HIS A 104 8.63 -11.88 7.77
N ALA A 105 8.88 -12.77 6.82
CA ALA A 105 8.55 -12.56 5.41
C ALA A 105 7.39 -13.47 4.90
N ILE A 106 6.70 -14.16 5.80
CA ILE A 106 5.58 -15.04 5.50
C ILE A 106 4.40 -14.20 4.96
N GLN A 107 3.60 -14.76 4.04
CA GLN A 107 2.46 -14.09 3.40
C GLN A 107 2.82 -12.86 2.54
N THR A 108 4.07 -12.67 2.15
CA THR A 108 4.46 -11.61 1.22
C THR A 108 4.59 -12.11 -0.22
N SER A 109 4.63 -13.43 -0.43
CA SER A 109 4.69 -14.05 -1.75
C SER A 109 3.87 -15.36 -1.83
N GLY A 110 3.90 -16.05 -2.96
CA GLY A 110 3.15 -17.31 -3.16
C GLY A 110 1.65 -17.15 -3.45
N ASN A 111 0.97 -18.28 -3.52
CA ASN A 111 -0.47 -18.40 -3.78
C ASN A 111 -1.26 -18.59 -2.48
N CYS A 112 -1.13 -17.66 -1.57
CA CYS A 112 -1.77 -17.65 -0.26
C CYS A 112 -2.46 -16.30 -0.01
N ILE A 113 -3.14 -16.18 1.12
CA ILE A 113 -3.62 -14.90 1.64
C ILE A 113 -2.38 -14.08 1.98
N ARG A 114 -2.30 -12.86 1.44
CA ARG A 114 -1.19 -11.93 1.62
C ARG A 114 -1.35 -11.12 2.89
N ASN A 115 -0.27 -10.49 3.34
CA ASN A 115 -0.31 -9.52 4.42
C ASN A 115 -1.57 -8.64 4.32
N THR A 116 -2.38 -8.59 5.37
CA THR A 116 -3.59 -7.76 5.45
C THR A 116 -3.19 -6.30 5.62
N THR A 117 -3.79 -5.42 4.86
CA THR A 117 -3.52 -3.97 4.92
C THR A 117 -4.72 -3.21 5.47
N THR A 118 -4.45 -2.07 6.09
CA THR A 118 -5.49 -1.15 6.55
C THR A 118 -5.09 0.29 6.30
N ASP A 119 -5.94 1.20 6.70
CA ASP A 119 -5.68 2.63 6.75
C ASP A 119 -4.50 2.93 7.70
N GLN A 120 -3.56 3.74 7.25
CA GLN A 120 -2.41 4.17 8.07
C GLN A 120 -2.81 5.07 9.25
N PHE A 121 -4.03 5.61 9.24
CA PHE A 121 -4.57 6.45 10.33
C PHE A 121 -5.48 5.67 11.29
N ALA A 122 -5.60 4.36 11.15
CA ALA A 122 -6.42 3.52 12.02
C ALA A 122 -6.04 3.70 13.50
N GLY A 123 -7.03 3.85 14.35
CA GLY A 123 -6.85 4.09 15.80
C GLY A 123 -6.61 5.55 16.19
N VAL A 124 -6.38 6.46 15.23
CA VAL A 124 -6.10 7.88 15.50
C VAL A 124 -6.90 8.86 14.65
N ALA A 125 -7.58 8.40 13.60
CA ALA A 125 -8.37 9.26 12.71
C ALA A 125 -9.63 9.80 13.40
N VAL A 126 -9.99 11.05 13.10
CA VAL A 126 -11.18 11.74 13.65
C VAL A 126 -12.47 11.11 13.14
N ASP A 127 -12.44 10.59 11.91
CA ASP A 127 -13.60 10.08 11.17
C ASP A 127 -13.71 8.55 11.17
N GLU A 128 -12.93 7.85 11.99
CA GLU A 128 -13.05 6.39 12.12
C GLU A 128 -14.25 5.98 13.00
N LEU A 129 -14.93 4.92 12.60
CA LEU A 129 -15.99 4.32 13.43
C LEU A 129 -15.42 3.52 14.60
N GLU A 130 -14.35 2.78 14.35
CA GLU A 130 -13.63 1.96 15.31
C GLU A 130 -12.27 1.61 14.70
N ASP A 131 -11.25 1.41 15.55
CA ASP A 131 -9.92 0.99 15.11
C ASP A 131 -9.99 -0.33 14.35
N SER A 132 -9.52 -0.32 13.11
CA SER A 132 -9.52 -1.48 12.23
C SER A 132 -8.35 -2.45 12.47
N ARG A 133 -7.31 -2.04 13.20
CA ARG A 133 -6.09 -2.84 13.44
C ARG A 133 -6.37 -4.16 14.16
N PRO A 134 -7.21 -4.22 15.22
CA PRO A 134 -7.58 -5.47 15.87
C PRO A 134 -8.18 -6.51 14.92
N TYR A 135 -9.01 -6.07 13.98
CA TYR A 135 -9.62 -6.96 12.99
C TYR A 135 -8.62 -7.43 11.92
N CYS A 136 -7.67 -6.58 11.55
CA CYS A 136 -6.55 -6.99 10.70
C CYS A 136 -5.69 -8.04 11.39
N GLU A 137 -5.44 -7.91 12.69
CA GLU A 137 -4.70 -8.89 13.48
C GLU A 137 -5.45 -10.23 13.59
N ILE A 138 -6.76 -10.20 13.81
CA ILE A 138 -7.61 -11.40 13.77
C ILE A 138 -7.47 -12.10 12.42
N ILE A 139 -7.58 -11.38 11.31
CA ILE A 139 -7.43 -11.92 9.95
C ILE A 139 -6.01 -12.48 9.75
N ARG A 140 -4.97 -11.79 10.23
CA ARG A 140 -3.59 -12.24 10.15
C ARG A 140 -3.38 -13.57 10.89
N GLN A 141 -3.80 -13.66 12.15
CA GLN A 141 -3.66 -14.87 12.95
C GLN A 141 -4.40 -16.05 12.33
N TRP A 142 -5.64 -15.83 11.89
CA TRP A 142 -6.45 -16.84 11.24
C TRP A 142 -5.85 -17.31 9.90
N SER A 143 -5.32 -16.41 9.09
CA SER A 143 -4.85 -16.74 7.73
C SER A 143 -3.43 -17.29 7.69
N THR A 144 -2.61 -17.01 8.73
CA THR A 144 -1.22 -17.50 8.79
C THR A 144 -1.21 -19.00 8.99
N PHE A 145 -0.64 -19.72 8.02
CA PHE A 145 -0.60 -21.18 7.97
C PHE A 145 -1.98 -21.87 7.99
N HIS A 146 -3.03 -21.19 7.57
CA HIS A 146 -4.35 -21.81 7.45
C HIS A 146 -4.30 -22.99 6.48
N PRO A 147 -4.63 -24.23 6.92
CA PRO A 147 -4.40 -25.43 6.13
C PRO A 147 -5.20 -25.46 4.82
N GLU A 148 -6.43 -24.95 4.82
CA GLU A 148 -7.30 -24.91 3.63
C GLU A 148 -6.83 -23.87 2.60
N PHE A 149 -6.12 -22.79 3.02
CA PHE A 149 -5.76 -21.67 2.16
C PHE A 149 -4.25 -21.56 1.89
N ALA A 150 -3.49 -22.59 2.22
CA ALA A 150 -2.05 -22.66 1.94
C ALA A 150 -1.74 -22.66 0.44
N TYR A 151 -2.66 -23.20 -0.38
CA TYR A 151 -2.53 -23.30 -1.84
C TYR A 151 -3.80 -22.83 -2.55
N LEU A 152 -4.02 -21.52 -2.55
CA LEU A 152 -5.09 -20.91 -3.34
C LEU A 152 -4.76 -20.94 -4.86
N PRO A 153 -5.75 -20.81 -5.74
CA PRO A 153 -5.49 -20.74 -7.19
C PRO A 153 -4.49 -19.63 -7.57
N ARG A 154 -4.49 -18.51 -6.84
CA ARG A 154 -3.56 -17.40 -7.03
C ARG A 154 -3.43 -16.59 -5.73
N LYS A 155 -2.40 -15.67 -5.65
CA LYS A 155 -2.25 -14.70 -4.57
C LYS A 155 -3.58 -14.02 -4.24
N PHE A 156 -3.88 -13.87 -2.96
CA PHE A 156 -5.12 -13.31 -2.47
C PHE A 156 -4.84 -12.15 -1.51
N LYS A 157 -5.52 -11.04 -1.68
CA LYS A 157 -5.26 -9.79 -0.96
C LYS A 157 -6.54 -9.34 -0.24
N ILE A 158 -6.40 -8.99 1.03
CA ILE A 158 -7.46 -8.41 1.86
C ILE A 158 -7.02 -7.02 2.29
N ALA A 159 -7.91 -6.04 2.22
CA ALA A 159 -7.73 -4.72 2.79
C ALA A 159 -8.94 -4.36 3.66
N VAL A 160 -8.68 -3.67 4.77
CA VAL A 160 -9.69 -3.23 5.73
C VAL A 160 -9.65 -1.70 5.82
N CYS A 161 -10.80 -1.05 5.92
CA CYS A 161 -10.92 0.40 6.10
C CYS A 161 -11.91 0.69 7.23
N GLY A 162 -11.49 1.48 8.21
CA GLY A 162 -12.31 1.92 9.36
C GLY A 162 -12.71 3.39 9.29
N THR A 163 -12.07 4.17 8.40
CA THR A 163 -12.30 5.61 8.22
C THR A 163 -13.36 5.92 7.18
N ALA A 164 -13.93 7.12 7.24
CA ALA A 164 -14.96 7.55 6.29
C ALA A 164 -14.43 7.63 4.85
N VAL A 165 -13.13 7.95 4.67
CA VAL A 165 -12.48 7.99 3.35
C VAL A 165 -11.53 6.81 3.19
N ASP A 166 -11.70 6.02 2.14
CA ASP A 166 -10.83 4.87 1.84
C ASP A 166 -9.39 5.30 1.56
N GLN A 167 -8.46 4.96 2.46
CA GLN A 167 -7.03 5.21 2.35
C GLN A 167 -6.23 3.93 2.00
N ALA A 168 -6.87 2.77 1.96
CA ALA A 168 -6.25 1.47 1.75
C ALA A 168 -6.51 0.89 0.34
N ALA A 169 -7.14 1.66 -0.56
CA ALA A 169 -7.57 1.20 -1.89
C ALA A 169 -8.40 -0.10 -1.82
N THR A 170 -9.29 -0.16 -0.85
CA THR A 170 -10.00 -1.37 -0.41
C THR A 170 -10.79 -2.03 -1.53
N GLN A 171 -11.45 -1.24 -2.39
CA GLN A 171 -12.30 -1.73 -3.49
C GLN A 171 -11.53 -2.45 -4.61
N VAL A 172 -10.22 -2.30 -4.70
CA VAL A 172 -9.40 -2.94 -5.74
C VAL A 172 -8.56 -4.11 -5.21
N HIS A 173 -9.00 -4.69 -4.10
CA HIS A 173 -8.45 -5.92 -3.52
C HIS A 173 -9.37 -7.12 -3.77
N ASP A 174 -8.85 -8.34 -3.58
CA ASP A 174 -9.63 -9.58 -3.77
C ASP A 174 -10.83 -9.63 -2.81
N ILE A 175 -10.61 -9.17 -1.56
CA ILE A 175 -11.66 -8.80 -0.61
C ILE A 175 -11.37 -7.41 -0.06
N GLY A 176 -12.40 -6.56 -0.02
CA GLY A 176 -12.43 -5.29 0.68
C GLY A 176 -13.40 -5.36 1.86
N VAL A 177 -12.95 -4.91 3.03
CA VAL A 177 -13.75 -4.88 4.26
C VAL A 177 -13.85 -3.44 4.75
N TYR A 178 -15.06 -2.95 4.96
CA TYR A 178 -15.31 -1.65 5.57
C TYR A 178 -15.99 -1.83 6.91
N LEU A 179 -15.54 -1.10 7.92
CA LEU A 179 -16.31 -0.94 9.15
C LEU A 179 -17.51 -0.02 8.84
N VAL A 180 -18.69 -0.45 9.21
CA VAL A 180 -19.93 0.29 8.96
C VAL A 180 -20.86 0.20 10.16
N SER A 181 -21.76 1.19 10.31
CA SER A 181 -22.86 1.13 11.27
C SER A 181 -24.01 0.31 10.69
N GLY A 182 -24.49 -0.63 11.46
CA GLY A 182 -25.67 -1.44 11.16
C GLY A 182 -26.99 -0.75 11.52
N PRO A 183 -28.13 -1.42 11.27
CA PRO A 183 -29.48 -0.86 11.50
C PRO A 183 -29.72 -0.39 12.94
N GLU A 184 -29.11 -1.04 13.91
CA GLU A 184 -29.22 -0.70 15.35
C GLU A 184 -28.01 0.11 15.85
N GLN A 185 -27.30 0.79 14.95
CA GLN A 185 -26.07 1.56 15.17
C GLN A 185 -24.88 0.73 15.71
N GLN A 186 -24.99 -0.59 15.74
CA GLN A 186 -23.87 -1.47 16.05
C GLN A 186 -22.81 -1.43 14.92
N VAL A 187 -21.54 -1.45 15.31
CA VAL A 187 -20.44 -1.55 14.32
C VAL A 187 -20.32 -2.99 13.81
N GLY A 188 -20.22 -3.13 12.52
CA GLY A 188 -20.02 -4.38 11.81
C GLY A 188 -19.25 -4.16 10.51
N PHE A 189 -19.36 -5.08 9.58
CA PHE A 189 -18.58 -5.06 8.35
C PHE A 189 -19.46 -5.10 7.10
N ARG A 190 -19.14 -4.23 6.16
CA ARG A 190 -19.52 -4.35 4.75
C ARG A 190 -18.39 -5.03 4.00
N ILE A 191 -18.68 -6.10 3.25
CA ILE A 191 -17.66 -6.90 2.59
C ILE A 191 -17.90 -6.93 1.08
N LEU A 192 -16.87 -6.54 0.33
CA LEU A 192 -16.80 -6.60 -1.12
C LEU A 192 -15.86 -7.74 -1.54
N ALA A 193 -16.11 -8.36 -2.67
CA ALA A 193 -15.22 -9.35 -3.26
C ALA A 193 -15.08 -9.18 -4.77
N GLY A 194 -14.06 -9.83 -5.35
CA GLY A 194 -13.83 -9.84 -6.78
C GLY A 194 -13.13 -8.61 -7.33
N GLY A 195 -12.57 -7.75 -6.47
CA GLY A 195 -11.71 -6.65 -6.88
C GLY A 195 -10.31 -7.11 -7.28
N GLY A 196 -9.58 -6.24 -7.95
CA GLY A 196 -8.17 -6.46 -8.26
C GLY A 196 -7.68 -5.76 -9.50
N LEU A 197 -6.43 -5.33 -9.42
CA LEU A 197 -5.71 -4.68 -10.52
C LEU A 197 -4.96 -5.72 -11.39
N GLY A 198 -4.13 -5.27 -12.30
CA GLY A 198 -3.40 -6.09 -13.25
C GLY A 198 -4.02 -6.04 -14.65
N ARG A 199 -3.75 -7.02 -15.53
CA ARG A 199 -4.18 -6.99 -16.94
C ARG A 199 -5.67 -6.68 -17.16
N THR A 200 -6.54 -7.11 -16.24
CA THR A 200 -7.98 -6.86 -16.29
C THR A 200 -8.38 -6.26 -14.94
N PRO A 201 -8.30 -4.94 -14.75
CA PRO A 201 -8.68 -4.32 -13.50
C PRO A 201 -10.19 -4.43 -13.30
N VAL A 202 -10.60 -4.68 -12.04
CA VAL A 202 -12.00 -4.79 -11.64
C VAL A 202 -12.15 -4.17 -10.25
N ILE A 203 -13.20 -3.40 -10.05
CA ILE A 203 -13.63 -2.91 -8.74
C ILE A 203 -14.45 -4.01 -8.07
N GLY A 204 -14.18 -4.27 -6.79
CA GLY A 204 -14.89 -5.24 -5.96
C GLY A 204 -16.38 -4.93 -5.86
N GLN A 205 -17.18 -5.98 -5.82
CA GLN A 205 -18.63 -5.87 -5.71
C GLN A 205 -19.13 -6.36 -4.34
N GLU A 206 -20.21 -5.78 -3.85
CA GLU A 206 -20.74 -6.06 -2.53
C GLU A 206 -21.32 -7.47 -2.44
N ILE A 207 -20.79 -8.24 -1.48
CA ILE A 207 -21.29 -9.57 -1.11
C ILE A 207 -22.19 -9.47 0.12
N PHE A 208 -21.68 -8.80 1.17
CA PHE A 208 -22.42 -8.58 2.40
C PHE A 208 -22.53 -7.08 2.66
N PRO A 209 -23.76 -6.52 2.69
CA PRO A 209 -23.96 -5.12 3.04
C PRO A 209 -23.70 -4.86 4.53
N PHE A 210 -23.92 -5.87 5.39
CA PHE A 210 -23.61 -5.84 6.80
C PHE A 210 -23.37 -7.26 7.34
N VAL A 211 -22.32 -7.40 8.18
CA VAL A 211 -21.99 -8.61 8.93
C VAL A 211 -21.61 -8.20 10.34
N GLU A 212 -22.18 -8.85 11.36
CA GLU A 212 -21.79 -8.65 12.75
C GLU A 212 -20.30 -9.03 12.97
N LYS A 213 -19.65 -8.38 13.95
CA LYS A 213 -18.22 -8.60 14.28
C LYS A 213 -17.88 -10.07 14.47
N LYS A 214 -18.73 -10.84 15.17
CA LYS A 214 -18.52 -12.27 15.41
C LYS A 214 -18.42 -13.12 14.14
N HIS A 215 -18.99 -12.65 13.03
CA HIS A 215 -19.05 -13.38 11.77
C HIS A 215 -17.99 -12.91 10.74
N LEU A 216 -17.03 -12.06 11.11
CA LEU A 216 -15.98 -11.60 10.21
C LEU A 216 -15.27 -12.77 9.53
N LEU A 217 -14.71 -13.69 10.31
CA LEU A 217 -13.92 -14.80 9.75
C LEU A 217 -14.79 -15.79 8.97
N THR A 218 -15.99 -16.08 9.43
CA THR A 218 -16.89 -17.01 8.71
C THR A 218 -17.33 -16.47 7.36
N ALA A 219 -17.53 -15.13 7.24
CA ALA A 219 -17.86 -14.50 5.97
C ALA A 219 -16.65 -14.52 5.00
N LEU A 220 -15.45 -14.21 5.49
CA LEU A 220 -14.23 -14.31 4.70
C LEU A 220 -13.96 -15.75 4.24
N GLU A 221 -14.14 -16.73 5.14
CA GLU A 221 -13.97 -18.14 4.86
C GLU A 221 -14.94 -18.64 3.78
N ALA A 222 -16.20 -18.23 3.81
CA ALA A 222 -17.17 -18.58 2.79
C ALA A 222 -16.74 -18.10 1.39
N ILE A 223 -16.30 -16.85 1.26
CA ILE A 223 -15.77 -16.29 0.01
C ILE A 223 -14.56 -17.09 -0.47
N LEU A 224 -13.61 -17.34 0.43
CA LEU A 224 -12.38 -18.07 0.12
C LEU A 224 -12.64 -19.52 -0.27
N ARG A 225 -13.58 -20.22 0.35
CA ARG A 225 -13.96 -21.60 -0.01
C ARG A 225 -14.55 -21.69 -1.41
N ILE A 226 -15.46 -20.78 -1.77
CA ILE A 226 -15.99 -20.76 -3.14
C ILE A 226 -14.87 -20.49 -4.14
N TYR A 227 -13.99 -19.53 -3.84
CA TYR A 227 -12.83 -19.24 -4.69
C TYR A 227 -11.85 -20.42 -4.77
N ASN A 228 -11.55 -21.09 -3.65
CA ASN A 228 -10.59 -22.19 -3.59
C ASN A 228 -11.08 -23.42 -4.38
N ARG A 229 -12.40 -23.71 -4.33
CA ARG A 229 -13.02 -24.83 -5.04
C ARG A 229 -13.23 -24.55 -6.54
N GLN A 230 -13.60 -23.33 -6.93
CA GLN A 230 -14.06 -23.02 -8.28
C GLN A 230 -13.08 -22.14 -9.07
N GLY A 231 -12.06 -21.57 -8.41
CA GLY A 231 -11.02 -20.79 -9.07
C GLY A 231 -10.15 -21.66 -9.98
N ARG A 232 -9.81 -21.15 -11.14
CA ARG A 232 -8.96 -21.85 -12.12
C ARG A 232 -7.54 -22.04 -11.61
N ARG A 233 -6.96 -23.22 -11.86
CA ARG A 233 -5.57 -23.57 -11.53
C ARG A 233 -4.73 -23.92 -12.78
N ASP A 234 -5.38 -24.22 -13.88
CA ASP A 234 -4.77 -24.56 -15.17
C ASP A 234 -4.09 -23.36 -15.85
N ASN A 235 -4.59 -22.14 -15.60
CA ASN A 235 -4.07 -20.92 -16.19
C ASN A 235 -3.86 -19.83 -15.14
N LYS A 236 -2.59 -19.60 -14.76
CA LYS A 236 -2.19 -18.60 -13.76
C LYS A 236 -2.65 -17.16 -14.07
N TYR A 237 -2.90 -16.82 -15.34
CA TYR A 237 -3.37 -15.50 -15.76
C TYR A 237 -4.88 -15.31 -15.59
N LYS A 238 -5.62 -16.41 -15.49
CA LYS A 238 -7.08 -16.43 -15.26
C LYS A 238 -7.47 -16.97 -13.88
N ALA A 239 -6.53 -17.11 -12.96
CA ALA A 239 -6.72 -17.77 -11.67
C ALA A 239 -7.18 -16.84 -10.54
N ARG A 240 -7.22 -15.50 -10.72
CA ARG A 240 -7.66 -14.55 -9.68
C ARG A 240 -9.17 -14.60 -9.47
N ILE A 241 -9.62 -14.36 -8.21
CA ILE A 241 -11.05 -14.35 -7.85
C ILE A 241 -11.88 -13.41 -8.74
N LYS A 242 -11.38 -12.25 -9.14
CA LYS A 242 -12.07 -11.32 -10.03
C LYS A 242 -12.48 -11.94 -11.38
N ILE A 243 -11.69 -12.90 -11.87
CA ILE A 243 -12.03 -13.62 -13.11
C ILE A 243 -13.15 -14.62 -12.84
N LEU A 244 -13.09 -15.35 -11.73
CA LEU A 244 -14.17 -16.25 -11.31
C LEU A 244 -15.48 -15.49 -11.16
N VAL A 245 -15.48 -14.35 -10.44
CA VAL A 245 -16.68 -13.52 -10.23
C VAL A 245 -17.22 -13.01 -11.57
N LYS A 246 -16.35 -12.56 -12.48
CA LYS A 246 -16.75 -12.10 -13.82
C LYS A 246 -17.36 -13.21 -14.68
N GLU A 247 -16.77 -14.41 -14.67
CA GLU A 247 -17.22 -15.56 -15.46
C GLU A 247 -18.52 -16.15 -14.93
N MET A 248 -18.69 -16.19 -13.61
CA MET A 248 -19.89 -16.71 -12.93
C MET A 248 -21.05 -15.70 -12.92
N GLY A 249 -20.73 -14.42 -12.91
CA GLY A 249 -21.67 -13.33 -12.58
C GLY A 249 -21.78 -13.12 -11.07
N ILE A 250 -21.96 -11.86 -10.66
CA ILE A 250 -21.95 -11.49 -9.24
C ILE A 250 -23.09 -12.14 -8.45
N GLU A 251 -24.29 -12.20 -8.98
CA GLU A 251 -25.45 -12.76 -8.28
C GLU A 251 -25.27 -14.26 -8.01
N ALA A 252 -24.80 -15.01 -9.00
CA ALA A 252 -24.52 -16.44 -8.83
C ALA A 252 -23.36 -16.69 -7.84
N PHE A 253 -22.33 -15.85 -7.87
CA PHE A 253 -21.23 -15.92 -6.91
C PHE A 253 -21.73 -15.60 -5.49
N LYS A 254 -22.48 -14.52 -5.32
CA LYS A 254 -23.08 -14.10 -4.04
C LYS A 254 -23.97 -15.17 -3.44
N THR A 255 -24.86 -15.77 -4.26
CA THR A 255 -25.73 -16.87 -3.81
C THR A 255 -24.91 -18.02 -3.23
N LYS A 256 -23.88 -18.50 -3.96
CA LYS A 256 -23.01 -19.58 -3.48
C LYS A 256 -22.26 -19.22 -2.20
N VAL A 257 -21.79 -17.99 -2.09
CA VAL A 257 -21.10 -17.51 -0.88
C VAL A 257 -22.06 -17.48 0.31
N ILE A 258 -23.30 -16.98 0.13
CA ILE A 258 -24.29 -16.92 1.19
C ILE A 258 -24.72 -18.32 1.61
N GLU A 259 -24.94 -19.25 0.68
CA GLU A 259 -25.25 -20.65 0.97
C GLU A 259 -24.13 -21.31 1.79
N GLU A 260 -22.86 -21.12 1.41
CA GLU A 260 -21.72 -21.64 2.18
C GLU A 260 -21.65 -20.98 3.55
N TRP A 261 -21.82 -19.64 3.62
CA TRP A 261 -21.80 -18.92 4.88
C TRP A 261 -22.90 -19.36 5.85
N GLN A 262 -24.13 -19.59 5.40
CA GLN A 262 -25.21 -20.12 6.25
C GLN A 262 -24.87 -21.49 6.88
N ARG A 263 -24.04 -22.28 6.20
CA ARG A 263 -23.61 -23.59 6.71
C ARG A 263 -22.52 -23.49 7.78
N ILE A 264 -21.70 -22.43 7.75
CA ILE A 264 -20.50 -22.31 8.60
C ILE A 264 -20.55 -21.15 9.60
N LYS A 265 -21.52 -20.24 9.48
CA LYS A 265 -21.55 -18.99 10.26
C LYS A 265 -21.52 -19.19 11.78
N ASP A 266 -22.10 -20.28 12.27
CA ASP A 266 -22.15 -20.61 13.70
C ASP A 266 -21.12 -21.71 14.05
N GLY A 267 -20.13 -21.93 13.19
CA GLY A 267 -19.08 -22.92 13.34
C GLY A 267 -17.85 -22.41 14.13
N PRO A 268 -16.75 -23.18 14.11
CA PRO A 268 -15.56 -22.91 14.91
C PRO A 268 -14.88 -21.56 14.66
N GLN A 269 -15.12 -20.94 13.50
CA GLN A 269 -14.53 -19.64 13.15
C GLN A 269 -15.43 -18.45 13.56
N THR A 270 -16.53 -18.70 14.27
CA THR A 270 -17.32 -17.63 14.87
C THR A 270 -16.53 -17.02 16.02
N LEU A 271 -16.20 -15.73 15.92
CA LEU A 271 -15.44 -15.04 16.93
C LEU A 271 -16.24 -14.89 18.22
N THR A 272 -15.58 -15.11 19.33
CA THR A 272 -16.11 -14.78 20.65
C THR A 272 -15.74 -13.34 21.01
N GLU A 273 -16.52 -12.70 21.89
CA GLU A 273 -16.18 -11.39 22.43
C GLU A 273 -14.78 -11.41 23.09
N LYS A 274 -14.45 -12.49 23.81
CA LYS A 274 -13.14 -12.67 24.44
C LYS A 274 -12.00 -12.62 23.42
N GLU A 275 -12.19 -13.19 22.22
CA GLU A 275 -11.17 -13.19 21.18
C GLU A 275 -11.01 -11.80 20.54
N ILE A 276 -12.12 -11.10 20.32
CA ILE A 276 -12.10 -9.72 19.84
C ILE A 276 -11.38 -8.81 20.84
N GLU A 277 -11.73 -8.89 22.12
CA GLU A 277 -11.09 -8.08 23.18
C GLU A 277 -9.61 -8.45 23.37
N ARG A 278 -9.25 -9.72 23.23
CA ARG A 278 -7.84 -10.14 23.23
C ARG A 278 -7.03 -9.45 22.12
N CYS A 279 -7.58 -9.38 20.90
CA CYS A 279 -6.89 -8.69 19.81
C CYS A 279 -6.90 -7.16 19.97
N LYS A 280 -7.96 -6.59 20.54
CA LYS A 280 -7.97 -5.16 20.90
C LYS A 280 -6.91 -4.83 21.95
N SER A 281 -6.64 -5.71 22.91
CA SER A 281 -5.64 -5.48 23.95
C SER A 281 -4.19 -5.40 23.45
N PHE A 282 -3.91 -5.76 22.19
CA PHE A 282 -2.62 -5.53 21.56
C PHE A 282 -2.41 -4.06 21.15
N PHE A 283 -3.50 -3.30 21.02
CA PHE A 283 -3.51 -1.89 20.64
C PHE A 283 -3.99 -1.07 21.84
N ILE A 284 -3.20 -1.13 22.93
CA ILE A 284 -3.50 -0.44 24.18
C ILE A 284 -3.53 1.07 23.98
N GLU A 285 -4.26 1.76 24.85
CA GLU A 285 -4.22 3.20 24.89
C GLU A 285 -2.80 3.66 25.28
N LEU A 286 -2.22 4.52 24.43
CA LEU A 286 -0.89 5.06 24.64
C LEU A 286 -0.89 6.00 25.87
N PRO A 287 0.26 6.22 26.53
CA PRO A 287 0.35 7.04 27.73
C PRO A 287 0.32 8.54 27.39
N TYR A 288 -0.76 8.98 26.76
CA TYR A 288 -0.94 10.37 26.38
C TYR A 288 -0.92 11.27 27.60
N THR A 289 -0.19 12.37 27.50
CA THR A 289 -0.23 13.47 28.47
C THR A 289 -1.31 14.48 28.12
N ALA A 290 -1.74 15.26 29.09
CA ALA A 290 -2.62 16.41 28.81
C ALA A 290 -1.79 17.50 28.11
N THR A 291 -2.05 17.75 26.83
CA THR A 291 -1.43 18.79 26.02
C THR A 291 -2.48 19.81 25.60
N GLN A 292 -2.05 21.04 25.35
CA GLN A 292 -2.94 22.09 24.85
C GLN A 292 -3.26 21.84 23.37
N ASP A 293 -4.53 21.95 23.00
CA ASP A 293 -4.92 21.93 21.59
C ASP A 293 -4.62 23.31 20.97
N ASN A 294 -3.97 23.31 19.80
CA ASN A 294 -3.49 24.50 19.11
C ASN A 294 -2.65 25.46 20.02
N PRO A 295 -1.52 25.00 20.56
CA PRO A 295 -0.70 25.79 21.47
C PRO A 295 -0.15 27.06 20.78
N ASP A 296 0.08 28.11 21.56
CA ASP A 296 0.60 29.40 21.05
C ASP A 296 1.95 29.20 20.34
N THR A 297 2.80 28.33 20.86
CA THR A 297 4.09 27.97 20.25
C THR A 297 3.97 27.46 18.82
N LEU A 298 2.99 26.60 18.53
CA LEU A 298 2.68 26.12 17.19
C LEU A 298 2.19 27.27 16.31
N THR A 299 1.25 28.07 16.81
CA THR A 299 0.69 29.22 16.08
C THR A 299 1.78 30.23 15.71
N GLU A 300 2.68 30.54 16.62
CA GLU A 300 3.81 31.41 16.35
C GLU A 300 4.80 30.85 15.31
N ALA A 301 5.12 29.54 15.41
CA ALA A 301 5.99 28.87 14.46
C ALA A 301 5.39 28.90 13.04
N LEU A 302 4.09 28.62 12.90
CA LEU A 302 3.38 28.67 11.61
C LEU A 302 3.36 30.08 10.99
N GLN A 303 3.35 31.13 11.81
CA GLN A 303 3.40 32.52 11.33
C GLN A 303 4.81 32.95 10.92
N LYS A 304 5.84 32.47 11.61
CA LYS A 304 7.25 32.91 11.42
C LYS A 304 7.98 32.13 10.32
N GLU A 305 7.59 30.84 10.08
CA GLU A 305 8.32 29.94 9.21
C GLU A 305 7.45 29.44 8.02
N PRO A 306 7.52 30.10 6.86
CA PRO A 306 6.69 29.72 5.71
C PRO A 306 6.89 28.28 5.21
N LEU A 307 8.12 27.74 5.28
CA LEU A 307 8.39 26.36 4.88
C LEU A 307 7.76 25.34 5.86
N PHE A 308 7.75 25.68 7.16
CA PHE A 308 7.05 24.87 8.14
C PHE A 308 5.53 24.91 7.90
N LEU A 309 4.97 26.08 7.60
CA LEU A 309 3.55 26.22 7.27
C LEU A 309 3.15 25.37 6.05
N ASN A 310 3.98 25.33 5.01
CA ASN A 310 3.74 24.49 3.84
C ASN A 310 3.74 23.02 4.22
N TRP A 311 4.75 22.57 4.95
CA TRP A 311 4.83 21.20 5.43
C TRP A 311 3.65 20.86 6.35
N TYR A 312 3.31 21.71 7.29
CA TYR A 312 2.19 21.52 8.21
C TYR A 312 0.87 21.32 7.46
N ARG A 313 0.57 22.18 6.47
CA ARG A 313 -0.65 22.11 5.67
C ARG A 313 -0.78 20.82 4.87
N ARG A 314 0.31 20.22 4.48
CA ARG A 314 0.32 19.02 3.65
C ARG A 314 0.50 17.74 4.45
N ASN A 315 1.45 17.75 5.38
CA ASN A 315 1.95 16.54 6.01
C ASN A 315 1.31 16.26 7.38
N VAL A 316 0.58 17.22 7.94
CA VAL A 316 -0.05 17.09 9.24
C VAL A 316 -1.57 16.96 9.10
N LYS A 317 -2.14 15.95 9.78
CA LYS A 317 -3.58 15.75 9.87
C LYS A 317 -4.03 15.82 11.33
N GLN A 318 -5.31 16.15 11.51
CA GLN A 318 -5.94 16.19 12.82
C GLN A 318 -5.98 14.78 13.42
N HIS A 319 -5.61 14.69 14.68
CA HIS A 319 -5.73 13.49 15.50
C HIS A 319 -7.07 13.51 16.25
N LYS A 320 -7.68 12.32 16.50
CA LYS A 320 -8.93 12.23 17.28
C LYS A 320 -8.79 12.73 18.72
N ARG A 321 -7.56 12.71 19.26
CA ARG A 321 -7.26 13.24 20.59
C ARG A 321 -6.79 14.68 20.49
N PRO A 322 -7.45 15.66 21.16
CA PRO A 322 -7.00 17.05 21.18
C PRO A 322 -5.56 17.19 21.70
N GLY A 323 -4.80 18.15 21.18
CA GLY A 323 -3.41 18.39 21.51
C GLY A 323 -2.39 17.48 20.81
N TYR A 324 -2.87 16.46 20.06
CA TYR A 324 -2.04 15.59 19.23
C TYR A 324 -2.34 15.81 17.74
N ALA A 325 -1.42 15.37 16.91
CA ALA A 325 -1.51 15.44 15.46
C ALA A 325 -0.88 14.19 14.80
N ILE A 326 -1.26 13.93 13.57
CA ILE A 326 -0.72 12.86 12.75
C ILE A 326 0.26 13.49 11.77
N ALA A 327 1.55 13.16 11.86
CA ALA A 327 2.58 13.66 10.94
C ALA A 327 2.96 12.58 9.92
N THR A 328 2.89 12.91 8.62
CA THR A 328 3.31 11.99 7.56
C THR A 328 4.65 12.43 6.97
N ILE A 329 5.59 11.52 6.94
CA ILE A 329 6.92 11.66 6.34
C ILE A 329 6.81 11.19 4.89
N ALA A 330 6.98 12.11 3.94
CA ALA A 330 6.96 11.80 2.52
C ALA A 330 8.31 11.22 2.08
N LEU A 331 8.32 9.97 1.60
CA LEU A 331 9.50 9.35 0.99
C LEU A 331 9.52 9.65 -0.51
N LYS A 332 9.49 10.94 -0.86
CA LYS A 332 9.30 11.46 -2.23
C LYS A 332 10.16 12.69 -2.50
N GLU A 333 11.35 12.71 -1.90
CA GLU A 333 12.33 13.77 -2.19
C GLU A 333 12.64 13.83 -3.68
N THR A 334 12.78 15.04 -4.23
CA THR A 334 13.09 15.24 -5.66
C THR A 334 14.42 14.59 -6.02
N GLY A 335 14.41 13.73 -7.02
CA GLY A 335 15.60 13.00 -7.49
C GLY A 335 15.87 11.70 -6.75
N THR A 336 14.94 11.26 -5.88
CA THR A 336 15.00 9.93 -5.24
C THR A 336 13.88 9.03 -5.76
N ALA A 337 14.12 7.72 -5.73
CA ALA A 337 13.10 6.75 -6.10
C ALA A 337 11.92 6.79 -5.11
N PRO A 338 10.67 7.00 -5.56
CA PRO A 338 9.54 7.10 -4.66
C PRO A 338 9.35 5.84 -3.81
N GLY A 339 9.28 6.02 -2.48
CA GLY A 339 9.11 4.95 -1.53
C GLY A 339 10.39 4.26 -1.07
N ASP A 340 11.56 4.67 -1.58
CA ASP A 340 12.83 4.23 -1.04
C ASP A 340 13.18 5.01 0.22
N VAL A 341 13.80 4.32 1.18
CA VAL A 341 14.24 4.85 2.46
C VAL A 341 15.61 4.26 2.79
N THR A 342 16.60 5.12 3.06
CA THR A 342 17.95 4.67 3.38
C THR A 342 18.03 4.09 4.80
N ASP A 343 19.10 3.31 5.07
CA ASP A 343 19.38 2.78 6.40
C ASP A 343 19.53 3.90 7.45
N VAL A 344 20.19 5.00 7.09
CA VAL A 344 20.31 6.19 7.95
C VAL A 344 18.95 6.84 8.23
N GLN A 345 18.10 6.96 7.20
CA GLN A 345 16.74 7.48 7.35
C GLN A 345 15.86 6.56 8.21
N LEU A 346 15.99 5.23 8.05
CA LEU A 346 15.26 4.27 8.89
C LEU A 346 15.65 4.38 10.37
N GLU A 347 16.95 4.53 10.69
CA GLU A 347 17.42 4.78 12.06
C GLU A 347 16.89 6.11 12.58
N HIS A 348 16.97 7.18 11.78
CA HIS A 348 16.46 8.49 12.17
C HIS A 348 14.93 8.47 12.42
N ILE A 349 14.16 7.81 11.58
CA ILE A 349 12.71 7.62 11.79
C ILE A 349 12.46 6.82 13.08
N ALA A 350 13.29 5.84 13.41
CA ALA A 350 13.18 5.10 14.67
C ALA A 350 13.41 6.02 15.88
N ASP A 351 14.45 6.87 15.83
CA ASP A 351 14.73 7.84 16.89
C ASP A 351 13.59 8.85 17.04
N LEU A 352 13.09 9.39 15.92
CA LEU A 352 11.94 10.30 15.92
C LEU A 352 10.66 9.64 16.43
N SER A 353 10.46 8.34 16.14
CA SER A 353 9.29 7.63 16.66
C SER A 353 9.37 7.44 18.17
N ASP A 354 10.56 7.17 18.73
CA ASP A 354 10.77 7.08 20.18
C ASP A 354 10.54 8.44 20.85
N GLU A 355 11.01 9.52 20.25
CA GLU A 355 10.94 10.86 20.83
C GLU A 355 9.53 11.47 20.72
N TYR A 356 8.85 11.32 19.55
CA TYR A 356 7.63 12.06 19.24
C TYR A 356 6.37 11.22 19.08
N SER A 357 6.44 9.88 18.97
CA SER A 357 5.29 9.01 18.63
C SER A 357 5.29 7.68 19.38
N PHE A 358 5.67 7.68 20.65
CA PHE A 358 5.66 6.53 21.56
C PHE A 358 6.37 5.28 21.02
N GLY A 359 7.39 5.44 20.17
CA GLY A 359 8.13 4.35 19.55
C GLY A 359 7.37 3.64 18.43
N GLU A 360 6.28 4.22 17.91
CA GLU A 360 5.46 3.68 16.81
C GLU A 360 5.61 4.49 15.54
N ALA A 361 5.76 3.79 14.42
CA ALA A 361 5.64 4.36 13.08
C ALA A 361 4.78 3.46 12.21
N ARG A 362 4.22 3.99 11.12
CA ARG A 362 3.35 3.25 10.22
C ARG A 362 3.73 3.47 8.78
N VAL A 363 3.74 2.42 7.98
CA VAL A 363 3.90 2.53 6.52
C VAL A 363 2.54 2.62 5.83
N SER A 364 2.42 3.53 4.89
CA SER A 364 1.17 3.78 4.18
C SER A 364 1.07 3.03 2.86
N HIS A 365 -0.15 2.84 2.35
CA HIS A 365 -0.42 2.38 1.00
C HIS A 365 0.25 3.26 -0.08
N ARG A 366 0.46 4.54 0.21
CA ARG A 366 1.11 5.50 -0.69
C ARG A 366 2.63 5.52 -0.59
N GLN A 367 3.26 4.52 0.04
CA GLN A 367 4.72 4.40 0.18
C GLN A 367 5.34 5.56 0.98
N ASN A 368 4.68 6.01 2.04
CA ASN A 368 5.15 7.01 2.99
C ASN A 368 5.16 6.42 4.41
N VAL A 369 5.77 7.13 5.36
CA VAL A 369 5.78 6.75 6.78
C VAL A 369 4.96 7.76 7.58
N VAL A 370 4.27 7.29 8.61
CA VAL A 370 3.41 8.10 9.48
C VAL A 370 3.88 7.96 10.93
N LEU A 371 4.09 9.08 11.60
CA LEU A 371 4.15 9.20 13.04
C LEU A 371 2.76 9.64 13.50
N ALA A 372 2.05 8.73 14.16
CA ALA A 372 0.61 8.86 14.32
C ALA A 372 0.20 9.73 15.52
N ASP A 373 1.08 9.90 16.50
CA ASP A 373 0.73 10.35 17.84
C ASP A 373 1.66 11.49 18.32
N VAL A 374 1.87 12.50 17.47
CA VAL A 374 2.78 13.62 17.74
C VAL A 374 2.07 14.71 18.53
N ALA A 375 2.63 15.15 19.66
CA ALA A 375 2.10 16.31 20.38
C ALA A 375 2.22 17.56 19.48
N GLN A 376 1.17 18.38 19.43
CA GLN A 376 1.13 19.55 18.54
C GLN A 376 2.24 20.56 18.85
N GLU A 377 2.64 20.70 20.10
CA GLU A 377 3.74 21.57 20.54
C GLU A 377 5.11 21.11 20.04
N GLU A 378 5.27 19.83 19.68
CA GLU A 378 6.51 19.23 19.21
C GLU A 378 6.63 19.22 17.67
N LEU A 379 5.57 19.59 16.93
CA LEU A 379 5.57 19.51 15.46
C LEU A 379 6.66 20.34 14.80
N TYR A 380 7.01 21.50 15.36
CA TYR A 380 8.08 22.33 14.81
C TYR A 380 9.47 21.71 15.01
N ALA A 381 9.73 21.15 16.20
CA ALA A 381 10.97 20.44 16.49
C ALA A 381 11.11 19.19 15.60
N LEU A 382 10.04 18.40 15.48
CA LEU A 382 9.99 17.26 14.58
C LEU A 382 10.32 17.67 13.14
N TRP A 383 9.70 18.73 12.61
CA TRP A 383 9.96 19.20 11.26
C TRP A 383 11.42 19.62 11.04
N GLN A 384 12.04 20.27 12.04
CA GLN A 384 13.46 20.62 11.97
C GLN A 384 14.35 19.38 11.89
N GLN A 385 14.04 18.34 12.67
CA GLN A 385 14.76 17.06 12.64
C GLN A 385 14.58 16.36 11.28
N LEU A 386 13.36 16.30 10.74
CA LEU A 386 13.08 15.70 9.43
C LEU A 386 13.89 16.35 8.29
N ARG A 387 14.10 17.66 8.34
CA ARG A 387 14.91 18.38 7.34
C ARG A 387 16.36 17.91 7.30
N ASN A 388 16.92 17.52 8.43
CA ASN A 388 18.31 17.08 8.52
C ASN A 388 18.61 15.82 7.69
N GLN A 389 17.58 15.05 7.34
CA GLN A 389 17.69 13.81 6.58
C GLN A 389 16.86 13.83 5.28
N SER A 390 16.50 15.00 4.75
CA SER A 390 15.67 15.16 3.55
C SER A 390 14.32 14.39 3.64
N LEU A 391 13.70 14.41 4.81
CA LEU A 391 12.43 13.74 5.10
C LEU A 391 11.25 14.73 5.28
N ALA A 392 11.48 16.02 5.06
CA ALA A 392 10.49 17.08 5.26
C ALA A 392 9.84 17.56 3.95
N SER A 393 9.76 16.72 2.92
CA SER A 393 9.11 17.10 1.66
C SER A 393 7.63 17.41 1.88
N GLU A 394 7.21 18.61 1.46
CA GLU A 394 5.84 19.13 1.60
C GLU A 394 4.95 18.85 0.39
N ASN A 395 5.00 17.65 -0.14
CA ASN A 395 4.33 17.28 -1.40
C ASN A 395 3.21 16.26 -1.28
N LEU A 396 2.77 15.91 -0.08
CA LEU A 396 1.71 14.94 0.10
C LEU A 396 0.43 15.30 -0.65
N GLU A 397 -0.14 14.31 -1.33
CA GLU A 397 -1.31 14.42 -2.19
C GLU A 397 -1.12 15.31 -3.43
N LEU A 398 0.05 15.94 -3.62
CA LEU A 398 0.39 16.67 -4.84
C LEU A 398 0.93 15.70 -5.92
N LEU A 399 1.10 16.20 -7.13
CA LEU A 399 1.53 15.42 -8.31
C LEU A 399 2.82 14.62 -8.06
N THR A 400 3.76 15.16 -7.28
CA THR A 400 5.06 14.52 -6.97
C THR A 400 5.01 13.53 -5.82
N ASP A 401 3.91 13.46 -5.02
CA ASP A 401 3.65 12.36 -4.09
C ASP A 401 3.16 11.12 -4.87
N MET A 402 3.94 10.69 -5.83
CA MET A 402 3.56 9.60 -6.71
C MET A 402 3.81 8.22 -6.11
N ILE A 403 2.99 7.26 -6.48
CA ILE A 403 3.23 5.84 -6.23
C ILE A 403 4.04 5.26 -7.39
N CYS A 404 5.17 4.63 -7.08
CA CYS A 404 6.02 4.01 -8.09
C CYS A 404 6.42 2.58 -7.67
N CYS A 405 6.31 1.63 -8.59
CA CYS A 405 6.92 0.31 -8.36
C CYS A 405 8.38 0.32 -8.84
N PRO A 406 9.24 -0.61 -8.41
CA PRO A 406 10.64 -0.66 -8.85
C PRO A 406 10.84 -0.81 -10.36
N GLY A 407 9.85 -1.35 -11.09
CA GLY A 407 9.91 -1.45 -12.56
C GLY A 407 11.08 -2.30 -13.08
N GLY A 408 11.49 -2.00 -14.31
CA GLY A 408 12.56 -2.69 -15.05
C GLY A 408 13.94 -2.52 -14.45
N ASP A 409 14.11 -1.61 -13.50
CA ASP A 409 15.38 -1.43 -12.79
C ASP A 409 15.75 -2.66 -11.96
N PHE A 410 14.75 -3.35 -11.38
CA PHE A 410 14.95 -4.54 -10.54
C PHE A 410 14.07 -5.72 -10.92
N CYS A 411 12.81 -5.50 -11.27
CA CYS A 411 11.81 -6.55 -11.42
C CYS A 411 11.96 -7.32 -12.74
N ALA A 412 12.18 -8.64 -12.67
CA ALA A 412 12.26 -9.51 -13.84
C ALA A 412 10.96 -9.61 -14.66
N LEU A 413 9.83 -9.18 -14.11
CA LEU A 413 8.51 -9.21 -14.76
C LEU A 413 8.15 -7.86 -15.41
N ALA A 414 8.96 -6.84 -15.25
CA ALA A 414 8.68 -5.51 -15.78
C ALA A 414 8.94 -5.45 -17.30
N ASN A 415 8.15 -4.63 -17.97
CA ASN A 415 8.28 -4.33 -19.40
C ASN A 415 9.08 -3.05 -19.64
N ALA A 416 9.12 -2.15 -18.64
CA ALA A 416 9.84 -0.89 -18.70
C ALA A 416 10.29 -0.44 -17.31
N LYS A 417 11.25 0.46 -17.24
CA LYS A 417 11.71 1.10 -16.02
C LYS A 417 10.64 2.05 -15.48
N SER A 418 10.57 2.21 -14.16
CA SER A 418 9.60 3.12 -13.52
C SER A 418 10.27 4.28 -12.81
N ILE A 419 11.43 4.04 -12.21
CA ILE A 419 12.16 5.02 -11.39
C ILE A 419 12.61 6.22 -12.23
N PRO A 420 13.29 6.06 -13.40
CA PRO A 420 13.67 7.20 -14.22
C PRO A 420 12.50 8.08 -14.64
N ILE A 421 11.33 7.48 -14.92
CA ILE A 421 10.10 8.22 -15.23
C ILE A 421 9.65 9.04 -14.04
N ALA A 422 9.63 8.46 -12.84
CA ALA A 422 9.26 9.17 -11.60
C ALA A 422 10.19 10.36 -11.36
N GLU A 423 11.49 10.16 -11.43
CA GLU A 423 12.50 11.21 -11.23
C GLU A 423 12.41 12.32 -12.30
N SER A 424 12.13 11.98 -13.55
CA SER A 424 11.97 12.97 -14.62
C SER A 424 10.76 13.88 -14.38
N ILE A 425 9.65 13.31 -13.89
CA ILE A 425 8.46 14.07 -13.51
C ILE A 425 8.73 14.91 -12.25
N GLN A 426 9.42 14.39 -11.23
CA GLN A 426 9.81 15.16 -10.05
C GLN A 426 10.64 16.39 -10.42
N ARG A 427 11.62 16.23 -11.31
CA ARG A 427 12.45 17.37 -11.79
C ARG A 427 11.65 18.38 -12.57
N GLU A 428 10.72 17.94 -13.45
CA GLU A 428 9.85 18.82 -14.24
C GLU A 428 8.92 19.66 -13.36
N PHE A 429 8.41 19.08 -12.27
CA PHE A 429 7.48 19.73 -11.33
C PHE A 429 8.12 20.00 -9.98
N SER A 430 9.37 20.46 -9.97
CA SER A 430 10.10 20.76 -8.73
C SER A 430 9.72 22.09 -8.08
N ASN A 431 8.99 22.97 -8.78
CA ASN A 431 8.54 24.25 -8.24
C ASN A 431 7.31 24.04 -7.34
N HIS A 432 7.46 24.32 -6.04
CA HIS A 432 6.43 24.10 -5.03
C HIS A 432 5.17 24.96 -5.26
N ASP A 433 5.34 26.25 -5.62
CA ASP A 433 4.20 27.14 -5.90
C ASP A 433 3.37 26.64 -7.09
N GLN A 434 4.05 26.11 -8.10
CA GLN A 434 3.38 25.46 -9.24
C GLN A 434 2.60 24.21 -8.79
N LEU A 435 3.16 23.38 -7.91
CA LEU A 435 2.49 22.20 -7.36
C LEU A 435 1.25 22.59 -6.54
N LEU A 436 1.36 23.64 -5.71
CA LEU A 436 0.23 24.15 -4.93
C LEU A 436 -0.88 24.72 -5.82
N ASP A 437 -0.54 25.43 -6.88
CA ASP A 437 -1.52 25.93 -7.85
C ASP A 437 -2.21 24.78 -8.61
N ILE A 438 -1.49 23.74 -8.99
CA ILE A 438 -2.06 22.53 -9.58
C ILE A 438 -3.04 21.86 -8.61
N GLY A 439 -2.68 21.76 -7.33
CA GLY A 439 -3.45 21.12 -6.29
C GLY A 439 -3.34 19.59 -6.27
N GLU A 440 -4.30 18.92 -5.63
CA GLU A 440 -4.26 17.48 -5.39
C GLU A 440 -4.44 16.66 -6.68
N ILE A 441 -3.43 15.87 -7.00
CA ILE A 441 -3.45 14.89 -8.09
C ILE A 441 -2.70 13.63 -7.67
N THR A 442 -3.32 12.46 -7.85
CA THR A 442 -2.64 11.18 -7.66
C THR A 442 -2.02 10.70 -8.97
N LEU A 443 -0.70 10.52 -8.99
CA LEU A 443 0.03 9.95 -10.11
C LEU A 443 0.62 8.60 -9.70
N ASN A 444 0.35 7.55 -10.49
CA ASN A 444 0.72 6.19 -10.16
C ASN A 444 1.46 5.52 -11.33
N ILE A 445 2.66 4.96 -11.07
CA ILE A 445 3.54 4.39 -12.10
C ILE A 445 3.74 2.90 -11.88
N SER A 446 3.56 2.11 -12.93
CA SER A 446 3.83 0.68 -12.92
C SER A 446 4.67 0.29 -14.14
N GLY A 447 5.78 -0.40 -13.95
CA GLY A 447 6.66 -0.88 -15.01
C GLY A 447 6.08 -2.06 -15.82
N CYS A 448 4.91 -2.59 -15.48
CA CYS A 448 4.22 -3.64 -16.24
C CYS A 448 2.74 -3.77 -15.85
N MET A 449 2.01 -4.58 -16.64
CA MET A 449 0.59 -4.88 -16.44
C MET A 449 0.24 -5.59 -15.12
N ASN A 450 1.21 -5.98 -14.27
CA ASN A 450 0.90 -6.47 -12.92
C ASN A 450 0.37 -5.38 -12.00
N ALA A 451 0.52 -4.11 -12.38
CA ALA A 451 -0.02 -2.93 -11.71
C ALA A 451 0.39 -2.83 -10.23
N CYS A 452 1.66 -3.10 -9.92
CA CYS A 452 2.16 -3.01 -8.55
C CYS A 452 2.14 -1.58 -8.01
N GLY A 453 2.32 -0.56 -8.88
CA GLY A 453 2.16 0.85 -8.57
C GLY A 453 0.71 1.36 -8.68
N HIS A 454 -0.28 0.48 -8.87
CA HIS A 454 -1.71 0.82 -8.88
C HIS A 454 -2.12 1.88 -9.94
N HIS A 455 -1.45 1.92 -11.10
CA HIS A 455 -1.69 2.91 -12.16
C HIS A 455 -3.15 3.01 -12.64
N HIS A 456 -3.94 1.94 -12.52
CA HIS A 456 -5.35 1.94 -12.92
C HIS A 456 -6.25 2.84 -12.05
N VAL A 457 -5.80 3.19 -10.85
CA VAL A 457 -6.59 3.98 -9.88
C VAL A 457 -5.89 5.28 -9.47
N GLY A 458 -4.86 5.70 -10.17
CA GLY A 458 -4.33 7.05 -10.12
C GLY A 458 -5.17 7.99 -10.97
N ASN A 459 -5.31 9.26 -10.60
CA ASN A 459 -5.90 10.28 -11.46
C ASN A 459 -5.16 10.33 -12.79
N ILE A 460 -3.83 10.18 -12.73
CA ILE A 460 -2.94 9.93 -13.86
C ILE A 460 -2.25 8.59 -13.60
N GLY A 461 -2.41 7.65 -14.51
CA GLY A 461 -1.76 6.34 -14.47
C GLY A 461 -0.73 6.19 -15.58
N ILE A 462 0.46 5.71 -15.26
CA ILE A 462 1.53 5.42 -16.23
C ILE A 462 1.84 3.93 -16.18
N LEU A 463 1.78 3.28 -17.34
CA LEU A 463 2.06 1.86 -17.52
C LEU A 463 3.22 1.65 -18.46
N GLY A 464 4.30 1.03 -17.98
CA GLY A 464 5.38 0.55 -18.84
C GLY A 464 4.93 -0.61 -19.73
N VAL A 465 5.18 -0.48 -21.03
CA VAL A 465 4.86 -1.48 -22.05
C VAL A 465 6.08 -1.74 -22.94
N ASP A 466 6.23 -2.95 -23.40
CA ASP A 466 7.24 -3.33 -24.38
C ASP A 466 6.64 -3.28 -25.80
N LYS A 467 7.35 -2.64 -26.72
CA LYS A 467 7.05 -2.67 -28.15
C LYS A 467 8.29 -3.11 -28.92
N LYS A 468 8.36 -4.38 -29.27
CA LYS A 468 9.45 -4.97 -30.06
C LYS A 468 10.84 -4.84 -29.40
N GLY A 469 10.89 -4.91 -28.07
CA GLY A 469 12.13 -4.80 -27.29
C GLY A 469 12.48 -3.38 -26.86
N GLU A 470 11.65 -2.40 -27.18
CA GLU A 470 11.82 -1.00 -26.74
C GLU A 470 10.80 -0.64 -25.65
N GLU A 471 11.23 0.17 -24.68
CA GLU A 471 10.41 0.63 -23.56
C GLU A 471 9.53 1.81 -23.98
N PHE A 472 8.24 1.70 -23.74
CA PHE A 472 7.25 2.77 -23.93
C PHE A 472 6.34 2.88 -22.70
N TYR A 473 5.63 4.00 -22.61
CA TYR A 473 4.77 4.31 -21.47
C TYR A 473 3.37 4.72 -21.93
N GLN A 474 2.39 3.94 -21.50
CA GLN A 474 0.98 4.21 -21.77
C GLN A 474 0.37 5.01 -20.65
N ILE A 475 -0.28 6.13 -20.97
CA ILE A 475 -0.93 7.01 -20.00
C ILE A 475 -2.43 6.73 -19.96
N SER A 476 -3.00 6.77 -18.78
CA SER A 476 -4.43 6.67 -18.52
C SER A 476 -4.89 7.75 -17.53
N LEU A 477 -6.13 8.22 -17.64
CA LEU A 477 -6.68 9.31 -16.85
C LEU A 477 -8.01 8.93 -16.18
N GLY A 478 -8.30 9.54 -15.04
CA GLY A 478 -9.60 9.46 -14.37
C GLY A 478 -9.78 8.29 -13.41
N GLY A 479 -8.69 7.66 -12.95
CA GLY A 479 -8.74 6.67 -11.88
C GLY A 479 -8.90 7.29 -10.50
N SER A 480 -9.45 6.51 -9.56
CA SER A 480 -9.55 6.83 -8.14
C SER A 480 -9.53 5.55 -7.32
N SER A 481 -8.82 5.56 -6.19
CA SER A 481 -8.83 4.47 -5.20
C SER A 481 -9.66 4.79 -3.96
N LYS A 482 -10.29 5.97 -3.89
CA LYS A 482 -11.11 6.43 -2.76
C LYS A 482 -12.52 5.81 -2.82
N ASN A 483 -13.45 6.27 -1.97
CA ASN A 483 -14.79 5.70 -1.80
C ASN A 483 -15.56 5.48 -3.13
N GLU A 484 -15.44 6.42 -4.05
CA GLU A 484 -15.95 6.27 -5.42
C GLU A 484 -14.81 5.82 -6.33
N ALA A 485 -14.39 4.55 -6.15
CA ALA A 485 -13.31 4.00 -6.94
C ALA A 485 -13.66 3.99 -8.44
N SER A 486 -12.71 4.42 -9.25
CA SER A 486 -12.84 4.42 -10.70
C SER A 486 -11.57 3.90 -11.38
N LEU A 487 -11.75 3.27 -12.53
CA LEU A 487 -10.64 2.79 -13.33
C LEU A 487 -10.27 3.83 -14.39
N ALA A 488 -9.01 4.21 -14.44
CA ALA A 488 -8.50 5.14 -15.43
C ALA A 488 -8.68 4.61 -16.87
N LYS A 489 -9.02 5.50 -17.79
CA LYS A 489 -9.16 5.21 -19.23
C LYS A 489 -7.88 5.55 -19.95
N VAL A 490 -7.45 4.65 -20.84
CA VAL A 490 -6.26 4.85 -21.68
C VAL A 490 -6.43 6.07 -22.55
N LEU A 491 -5.42 6.95 -22.53
CA LEU A 491 -5.41 8.20 -23.29
C LEU A 491 -5.25 7.96 -24.80
N GLY A 492 -4.34 7.04 -25.18
CA GLY A 492 -4.06 6.72 -26.58
C GLY A 492 -2.78 5.91 -26.77
N PRO A 493 -2.05 6.08 -27.88
CA PRO A 493 -0.75 5.45 -28.11
C PRO A 493 0.24 5.73 -26.98
N ALA A 494 1.17 4.81 -26.73
CA ALA A 494 2.19 4.98 -25.72
C ALA A 494 3.33 5.87 -26.25
N PHE A 495 4.03 6.52 -25.32
CA PHE A 495 5.09 7.51 -25.53
C PHE A 495 6.47 6.92 -25.22
N ALA A 496 7.52 7.47 -25.78
CA ALA A 496 8.89 7.22 -25.37
C ALA A 496 9.18 7.87 -23.99
N GLU A 497 10.26 7.46 -23.35
CA GLU A 497 10.64 7.93 -22.01
C GLU A 497 10.77 9.45 -21.95
N GLU A 498 11.46 10.04 -22.93
CA GLU A 498 11.77 11.46 -22.98
C GLU A 498 10.53 12.35 -23.18
N GLU A 499 9.46 11.79 -23.74
CA GLU A 499 8.21 12.51 -23.99
C GLU A 499 7.35 12.67 -22.71
N ILE A 500 7.55 11.79 -21.70
CA ILE A 500 6.63 11.69 -20.56
C ILE A 500 6.48 13.00 -19.78
N PRO A 501 7.55 13.71 -19.35
CA PRO A 501 7.37 14.96 -18.60
C PRO A 501 6.59 16.00 -19.40
N PHE A 502 6.85 16.09 -20.71
CA PHE A 502 6.14 17.00 -21.60
C PHE A 502 4.65 16.63 -21.77
N VAL A 503 4.34 15.34 -21.88
CA VAL A 503 2.94 14.88 -21.95
C VAL A 503 2.20 15.19 -20.65
N ILE A 504 2.83 14.95 -19.48
CA ILE A 504 2.24 15.31 -18.17
C ILE A 504 1.98 16.81 -18.09
N ARG A 505 2.93 17.65 -18.56
CA ARG A 505 2.76 19.12 -18.62
C ARG A 505 1.54 19.50 -19.48
N LYS A 506 1.35 18.88 -20.64
CA LYS A 506 0.16 19.11 -21.49
C LYS A 506 -1.13 18.70 -20.77
N ILE A 507 -1.14 17.55 -20.05
CA ILE A 507 -2.30 17.12 -19.26
C ILE A 507 -2.65 18.17 -18.21
N ILE A 508 -1.65 18.65 -17.46
CA ILE A 508 -1.85 19.68 -16.44
C ILE A 508 -2.34 21.00 -17.06
N ALA A 509 -1.84 21.38 -18.23
CA ALA A 509 -2.32 22.57 -18.94
C ALA A 509 -3.81 22.46 -19.28
N VAL A 510 -4.27 21.34 -19.85
CA VAL A 510 -5.70 21.10 -20.14
C VAL A 510 -6.53 21.22 -18.86
N TYR A 511 -6.06 20.61 -17.76
CA TYR A 511 -6.74 20.72 -16.48
C TYR A 511 -6.87 22.18 -16.02
N LYS A 512 -5.76 22.91 -15.98
CA LYS A 512 -5.74 24.32 -15.55
C LYS A 512 -6.61 25.22 -16.42
N ASP A 513 -6.60 25.02 -17.74
CA ASP A 513 -7.39 25.80 -18.70
C ASP A 513 -8.91 25.55 -18.56
N ASN A 514 -9.30 24.39 -18.00
CA ASN A 514 -10.71 23.97 -17.95
C ASN A 514 -11.28 23.87 -16.52
N ARG A 515 -10.46 23.88 -15.45
CA ARG A 515 -10.97 23.75 -14.09
C ARG A 515 -11.85 24.94 -13.70
N ILE A 516 -12.90 24.65 -12.94
CA ILE A 516 -13.71 25.65 -12.25
C ILE A 516 -13.05 25.92 -10.88
N ASP A 517 -13.31 27.09 -10.28
CA ASP A 517 -12.73 27.45 -8.98
C ASP A 517 -12.97 26.37 -7.90
N GLY A 518 -11.90 25.95 -7.23
CA GLY A 518 -11.92 24.87 -6.24
C GLY A 518 -12.04 23.45 -6.80
N GLU A 519 -12.16 23.27 -8.12
CA GLU A 519 -12.32 21.93 -8.73
C GLU A 519 -10.99 21.19 -8.78
N LYS A 520 -10.98 19.94 -8.26
CA LYS A 520 -9.82 19.04 -8.34
C LYS A 520 -9.76 18.36 -9.71
N PHE A 521 -8.59 17.84 -10.07
CA PHE A 521 -8.33 17.17 -11.36
C PHE A 521 -9.39 16.14 -11.74
N LEU A 522 -9.75 15.25 -10.81
CA LEU A 522 -10.74 14.20 -11.10
C LEU A 522 -12.12 14.77 -11.43
N GLY A 523 -12.56 15.82 -10.74
CA GLY A 523 -13.82 16.51 -11.02
C GLY A 523 -13.81 17.14 -12.41
N THR A 524 -12.75 17.89 -12.75
CA THR A 524 -12.58 18.45 -14.11
C THR A 524 -12.62 17.34 -15.17
N TYR A 525 -11.84 16.26 -14.97
CA TYR A 525 -11.84 15.12 -15.90
C TYR A 525 -13.23 14.49 -16.06
N GLN A 526 -13.96 14.29 -14.97
CA GLN A 526 -15.33 13.73 -15.02
C GLN A 526 -16.31 14.63 -15.80
N ARG A 527 -16.14 15.94 -15.70
CA ARG A 527 -16.99 16.93 -16.37
C ARG A 527 -16.67 17.09 -17.86
N ILE A 528 -15.37 17.21 -18.23
CA ILE A 528 -14.99 17.48 -19.63
C ILE A 528 -14.69 16.21 -20.43
N GLY A 529 -14.48 15.06 -19.78
CA GLY A 529 -14.14 13.79 -20.42
C GLY A 529 -12.69 13.70 -20.89
N LEU A 530 -12.42 12.66 -21.67
CA LEU A 530 -11.06 12.30 -22.13
C LEU A 530 -10.62 13.10 -23.38
N GLU A 531 -11.57 13.47 -24.24
CA GLU A 531 -11.26 14.01 -25.58
C GLU A 531 -10.44 15.31 -25.56
N PRO A 532 -10.71 16.34 -24.72
CA PRO A 532 -9.88 17.54 -24.67
C PRO A 532 -8.40 17.26 -24.39
N PHE A 533 -8.13 16.23 -23.55
CA PHE A 533 -6.75 15.80 -23.27
C PHE A 533 -6.11 15.14 -24.49
N LYS A 534 -6.84 14.27 -25.22
CA LYS A 534 -6.36 13.64 -26.45
C LYS A 534 -6.05 14.68 -27.51
N ASP A 535 -6.95 15.61 -27.75
CA ASP A 535 -6.80 16.64 -28.76
C ASP A 535 -5.54 17.49 -28.51
N LYS A 536 -5.30 17.90 -27.27
CA LYS A 536 -4.11 18.67 -26.91
C LYS A 536 -2.79 17.90 -27.05
N ILE A 537 -2.83 16.61 -26.71
CA ILE A 537 -1.60 15.78 -26.64
C ILE A 537 -1.21 15.27 -28.03
N TYR A 538 -2.16 14.81 -28.80
CA TYR A 538 -1.92 14.22 -30.13
C TYR A 538 -2.16 15.19 -31.28
N ALA A 539 -2.45 16.48 -31.01
CA ALA A 539 -2.45 17.50 -32.06
C ALA A 539 -1.11 17.47 -32.78
N LYS A 540 -1.14 17.40 -34.11
CA LYS A 540 0.06 17.59 -34.91
C LYS A 540 0.60 18.99 -34.61
N ALA A 541 1.90 19.10 -34.38
CA ALA A 541 2.54 20.39 -34.38
C ALA A 541 2.38 20.96 -35.81
N ASP A 542 1.67 22.09 -35.92
CA ASP A 542 1.59 22.84 -37.19
C ASP A 542 2.97 23.38 -37.57
#